data_538dd80350bb43ae458129cda09d70a1
#
_entry.id   538dd80350bb43ae458129cda09d70a1
#
_cell.length_a   1.000
_cell.length_b   1.000
_cell.length_c   1.000
_cell.angle_alpha   90.00
_cell.angle_beta   90.00
_cell.angle_gamma   90.00
#
_symmetry.space_group_name_H-M   'P 1'
#
loop_
_entity.id
_entity.type
_entity.pdbx_description
1 polymer ?
#
loop_
_entity_poly.entity_id
_entity_poly.type
_entity_poly.pdbx_seq_one_letter_code
_entity_poly.pdbx_strand_id
1 'polypeptide(L)'
;MTDSAVPPLASGAPPERPAQLGNVKATRDDWLDLALSVLAVDGVAHVTVLNLSGRLGVSRSSFYWYFKNRDELLDTLLDRWDRLNTRSIVGQADESAGTVNEAVCNVFRCWVNPAIFSPRLDFAVREWARRSANVRKALDRSDRVRTEALKSLFLRFGYGGEDALVRARVLYYMQIGYYALDLREPIEARLNLTPHYLKAFTGLAPSEAEVDAFRAYAARHAHVPDFGSSRALP
;
A
#
# COMPACT_ATOMS: atom_id res chain seq x y z
N MET A 1 66.38 48.72 -26.86
CA MET A 1 66.22 48.75 -25.39
C MET A 1 64.76 49.05 -25.16
N THR A 2 63.92 47.96 -25.04
CA THR A 2 62.51 48.06 -24.71
C THR A 2 62.27 47.09 -23.60
N ASP A 3 62.03 47.63 -22.44
CA ASP A 3 61.74 46.95 -21.19
C ASP A 3 60.29 46.41 -21.23
N SER A 4 60.14 45.11 -21.12
CA SER A 4 58.83 44.45 -21.16
C SER A 4 58.50 44.07 -19.74
N ALA A 5 57.60 44.83 -19.10
CA ALA A 5 57.08 44.57 -17.78
C ALA A 5 56.03 43.48 -17.84
N VAL A 6 56.22 42.38 -17.06
CA VAL A 6 55.28 41.31 -16.82
C VAL A 6 54.23 41.76 -15.79
N PRO A 7 52.91 41.57 -16.04
CA PRO A 7 51.89 41.91 -15.05
C PRO A 7 51.80 40.81 -13.93
N PRO A 8 51.41 41.17 -12.70
CA PRO A 8 51.32 40.24 -11.56
C PRO A 8 50.15 39.32 -11.67
N LEU A 9 50.39 38.06 -11.27
CA LEU A 9 49.43 37.00 -11.16
C LEU A 9 48.34 37.36 -10.14
N ALA A 10 47.08 37.28 -10.58
CA ALA A 10 45.91 37.46 -9.74
C ALA A 10 45.81 36.29 -8.72
N SER A 11 45.76 36.65 -7.44
CA SER A 11 45.49 35.75 -6.30
C SER A 11 44.09 35.15 -6.45
N GLY A 12 44.01 33.87 -6.79
CA GLY A 12 42.77 33.13 -6.79
C GLY A 12 42.27 32.91 -5.36
N ALA A 13 41.06 33.37 -5.09
CA ALA A 13 40.34 33.02 -3.87
C ALA A 13 40.13 31.52 -3.78
N PRO A 14 40.18 30.89 -2.58
CA PRO A 14 39.95 29.47 -2.44
C PRO A 14 38.49 29.13 -2.81
N PRO A 15 38.21 27.93 -3.38
CA PRO A 15 36.87 27.55 -3.76
C PRO A 15 35.95 27.52 -2.53
N GLU A 16 34.82 28.19 -2.62
CA GLU A 16 33.75 28.13 -1.62
C GLU A 16 33.36 26.71 -1.38
N ARG A 17 33.40 26.26 -0.12
CA ARG A 17 32.86 24.97 0.29
C ARG A 17 31.36 24.95 -0.04
N PRO A 18 30.85 23.86 -0.63
CA PRO A 18 29.42 23.76 -0.86
C PRO A 18 28.69 23.91 0.47
N ALA A 19 27.64 24.76 0.46
CA ALA A 19 26.79 25.02 1.61
C ALA A 19 26.36 23.68 2.22
N GLN A 20 26.61 23.48 3.51
CA GLN A 20 26.11 22.37 4.29
C GLN A 20 24.59 22.44 4.19
N LEU A 21 23.99 21.51 3.41
CA LEU A 21 22.56 21.23 3.46
C LEU A 21 22.19 21.03 4.92
N GLY A 22 21.32 21.89 5.42
CA GLY A 22 20.85 21.86 6.81
C GLY A 22 20.48 20.44 7.19
N ASN A 23 20.86 20.05 8.40
CA ASN A 23 20.69 18.72 8.97
C ASN A 23 19.17 18.40 9.05
N VAL A 24 18.59 17.90 7.97
CA VAL A 24 17.20 17.45 7.93
C VAL A 24 17.11 16.27 8.89
N LYS A 25 16.53 16.49 10.07
CA LYS A 25 16.27 15.42 11.02
C LYS A 25 15.11 14.58 10.48
N ALA A 26 15.38 13.37 10.01
CA ALA A 26 14.33 12.42 9.71
C ALA A 26 13.52 12.12 10.99
N THR A 27 12.21 12.18 10.89
CA THR A 27 11.28 11.82 11.95
C THR A 27 11.06 10.30 12.01
N ARG A 28 10.40 9.80 13.06
CA ARG A 28 10.01 8.39 13.13
C ARG A 28 9.10 7.98 11.96
N ASP A 29 8.21 8.87 11.55
CA ASP A 29 7.28 8.60 10.45
C ASP A 29 8.00 8.58 9.10
N ASP A 30 9.02 9.42 8.87
CA ASP A 30 9.84 9.35 7.66
C ASP A 30 10.52 7.98 7.51
N TRP A 31 11.04 7.42 8.61
CA TRP A 31 11.60 6.07 8.62
C TRP A 31 10.55 5.01 8.30
N LEU A 32 9.36 5.13 8.88
CA LEU A 32 8.28 4.17 8.67
C LEU A 32 7.73 4.24 7.24
N ASP A 33 7.48 5.42 6.71
CA ASP A 33 6.93 5.61 5.38
C ASP A 33 7.92 5.13 4.30
N LEU A 34 9.20 5.45 4.45
CA LEU A 34 10.23 4.91 3.56
C LEU A 34 10.34 3.38 3.69
N ALA A 35 10.33 2.85 4.92
CA ALA A 35 10.44 1.40 5.13
C ALA A 35 9.23 0.64 4.55
N LEU A 36 8.01 1.20 4.64
CA LEU A 36 6.82 0.65 3.97
C LEU A 36 6.96 0.67 2.45
N SER A 37 7.47 1.76 1.89
CA SER A 37 7.73 1.87 0.45
C SER A 37 8.76 0.83 0.00
N VAL A 38 9.88 0.69 0.72
CA VAL A 38 10.91 -0.32 0.43
C VAL A 38 10.36 -1.74 0.58
N LEU A 39 9.57 -2.01 1.61
CA LEU A 39 8.92 -3.31 1.79
C LEU A 39 8.01 -3.65 0.60
N ALA A 40 7.20 -2.69 0.16
CA ALA A 40 6.22 -2.88 -0.91
C ALA A 40 6.85 -3.03 -2.30
N VAL A 41 8.01 -2.42 -2.55
CA VAL A 41 8.66 -2.40 -3.87
C VAL A 41 9.83 -3.38 -3.96
N ASP A 42 10.71 -3.36 -2.96
CA ASP A 42 11.98 -4.08 -2.98
C ASP A 42 11.94 -5.36 -2.13
N GLY A 43 10.93 -5.50 -1.28
CA GLY A 43 10.76 -6.62 -0.35
C GLY A 43 11.53 -6.48 0.97
N VAL A 44 11.21 -7.36 1.92
CA VAL A 44 11.72 -7.28 3.31
C VAL A 44 13.24 -7.37 3.45
N ALA A 45 13.92 -8.02 2.51
CA ALA A 45 15.38 -8.14 2.53
C ALA A 45 16.07 -6.77 2.41
N HIS A 46 15.46 -5.82 1.70
CA HIS A 46 15.95 -4.47 1.48
C HIS A 46 15.58 -3.48 2.60
N VAL A 47 14.69 -3.85 3.51
CA VAL A 47 14.37 -3.06 4.71
C VAL A 47 15.51 -3.21 5.72
N THR A 48 16.61 -2.48 5.50
CA THR A 48 17.80 -2.46 6.37
C THR A 48 18.14 -1.05 6.80
N VAL A 49 18.75 -0.90 7.99
CA VAL A 49 19.15 0.43 8.51
C VAL A 49 20.08 1.15 7.52
N LEU A 50 20.99 0.40 6.88
CA LEU A 50 21.94 0.94 5.90
C LEU A 50 21.21 1.51 4.66
N ASN A 51 20.30 0.73 4.07
CA ASN A 51 19.55 1.15 2.89
C ASN A 51 18.64 2.34 3.21
N LEU A 52 17.89 2.27 4.31
CA LEU A 52 16.96 3.33 4.70
C LEU A 52 17.69 4.63 5.04
N SER A 53 18.78 4.57 5.82
CA SER A 53 19.57 5.78 6.14
C SER A 53 20.17 6.44 4.91
N GLY A 54 20.65 5.60 3.95
CA GLY A 54 21.16 6.11 2.66
C GLY A 54 20.09 6.81 1.85
N ARG A 55 18.88 6.25 1.75
CA ARG A 55 17.76 6.87 1.02
C ARG A 55 17.21 8.11 1.69
N LEU A 56 17.22 8.18 3.04
CA LEU A 56 16.83 9.38 3.80
C LEU A 56 17.91 10.47 3.82
N GLY A 57 19.15 10.16 3.42
CA GLY A 57 20.26 11.09 3.51
C GLY A 57 20.69 11.43 4.95
N VAL A 58 20.48 10.49 5.91
CA VAL A 58 20.78 10.69 7.34
C VAL A 58 21.77 9.65 7.85
N SER A 59 22.35 9.92 9.04
CA SER A 59 23.25 8.97 9.69
C SER A 59 22.48 7.73 10.20
N ARG A 60 23.12 6.55 10.20
CA ARG A 60 22.57 5.34 10.79
C ARG A 60 22.28 5.47 12.29
N SER A 61 23.00 6.30 13.01
CA SER A 61 22.78 6.53 14.43
C SER A 61 21.41 7.18 14.70
N SER A 62 20.87 7.99 13.76
CA SER A 62 19.54 8.59 13.93
C SER A 62 18.39 7.57 13.94
N PHE A 63 18.59 6.39 13.34
CA PHE A 63 17.64 5.29 13.42
C PHE A 63 17.40 4.84 14.86
N TYR A 64 18.47 4.70 15.63
CA TYR A 64 18.44 4.18 17.01
C TYR A 64 17.81 5.15 18.03
N TRP A 65 17.48 6.37 17.62
CA TRP A 65 16.65 7.28 18.44
C TRP A 65 15.16 6.88 18.43
N TYR A 66 14.73 6.13 17.40
CA TYR A 66 13.33 5.77 17.18
C TYR A 66 13.04 4.27 17.31
N PHE A 67 14.03 3.44 17.02
CA PHE A 67 13.91 1.98 17.01
C PHE A 67 15.14 1.34 17.67
N LYS A 68 14.92 0.36 18.54
CA LYS A 68 16.02 -0.38 19.19
C LYS A 68 16.85 -1.18 18.18
N ASN A 69 16.16 -1.75 17.20
CA ASN A 69 16.76 -2.59 16.16
C ASN A 69 15.84 -2.69 14.94
N ARG A 70 16.29 -3.41 13.91
CA ARG A 70 15.53 -3.68 12.70
C ARG A 70 14.24 -4.45 12.98
N ASP A 71 14.24 -5.37 13.92
CA ASP A 71 13.07 -6.23 14.19
C ASP A 71 11.91 -5.39 14.78
N GLU A 72 12.19 -4.44 15.65
CA GLU A 72 11.18 -3.49 16.14
C GLU A 72 10.58 -2.64 15.00
N LEU A 73 11.41 -2.21 14.04
CA LEU A 73 10.90 -1.55 12.84
C LEU A 73 9.98 -2.48 12.05
N LEU A 74 10.40 -3.73 11.80
CA LEU A 74 9.60 -4.71 11.06
C LEU A 74 8.27 -5.05 11.75
N ASP A 75 8.26 -5.19 13.06
CA ASP A 75 7.04 -5.38 13.85
C ASP A 75 6.10 -4.17 13.70
N THR A 76 6.66 -2.95 13.74
CA THR A 76 5.89 -1.73 13.52
C THR A 76 5.30 -1.64 12.11
N LEU A 77 6.04 -2.09 11.08
CA LEU A 77 5.52 -2.16 9.71
C LEU A 77 4.36 -3.16 9.59
N LEU A 78 4.47 -4.31 10.25
CA LEU A 78 3.42 -5.33 10.25
C LEU A 78 2.15 -4.83 10.95
N ASP A 79 2.28 -4.11 12.07
CA ASP A 79 1.17 -3.45 12.74
C ASP A 79 0.53 -2.36 11.87
N ARG A 80 1.33 -1.59 11.13
CA ARG A 80 0.81 -0.55 10.24
C ARG A 80 0.09 -1.14 9.03
N TRP A 81 0.60 -2.24 8.46
CA TRP A 81 -0.08 -3.00 7.44
C TRP A 81 -1.44 -3.53 7.92
N ASP A 82 -1.51 -4.13 9.11
CA ASP A 82 -2.77 -4.63 9.65
C ASP A 82 -3.78 -3.51 9.84
N ARG A 83 -3.34 -2.36 10.39
CA ARG A 83 -4.20 -1.18 10.55
C ARG A 83 -4.70 -0.63 9.22
N LEU A 84 -3.84 -0.53 8.22
CA LEU A 84 -4.23 0.00 6.91
C LEU A 84 -5.10 -1.01 6.15
N ASN A 85 -4.63 -2.23 5.99
CA ASN A 85 -5.26 -3.18 5.07
C ASN A 85 -6.38 -4.00 5.73
N THR A 86 -6.16 -4.54 6.93
CA THR A 86 -7.16 -5.41 7.57
C THR A 86 -8.32 -4.61 8.11
N ARG A 87 -8.05 -3.54 8.85
CA ARG A 87 -9.13 -2.73 9.43
C ARG A 87 -9.96 -2.03 8.36
N SER A 88 -9.38 -1.67 7.22
CA SER A 88 -10.15 -1.08 6.11
C SER A 88 -11.15 -2.07 5.52
N ILE A 89 -10.74 -3.32 5.24
CA ILE A 89 -11.68 -4.34 4.76
C ILE A 89 -12.77 -4.58 5.79
N VAL A 90 -12.42 -4.72 7.08
CA VAL A 90 -13.38 -4.93 8.16
C VAL A 90 -14.35 -3.76 8.26
N GLY A 91 -13.84 -2.52 8.29
CA GLY A 91 -14.67 -1.33 8.37
C GLY A 91 -15.59 -1.16 7.17
N GLN A 92 -15.09 -1.39 5.94
CA GLN A 92 -15.92 -1.32 4.75
C GLN A 92 -16.96 -2.47 4.67
N ALA A 93 -16.63 -3.65 5.18
CA ALA A 93 -17.58 -4.75 5.29
C ALA A 93 -18.68 -4.49 6.34
N ASP A 94 -18.37 -3.72 7.38
CA ASP A 94 -19.33 -3.36 8.45
C ASP A 94 -20.13 -2.08 8.16
N GLU A 95 -19.74 -1.33 7.13
CA GLU A 95 -20.41 -0.09 6.72
C GLU A 95 -21.89 -0.33 6.41
N SER A 96 -22.74 0.64 6.77
CA SER A 96 -24.18 0.57 6.51
C SER A 96 -24.48 0.54 5.02
N ALA A 97 -25.43 -0.32 4.62
CA ALA A 97 -25.86 -0.48 3.23
C ALA A 97 -27.33 -0.91 3.18
N GLY A 98 -28.07 -0.42 2.18
CA GLY A 98 -29.47 -0.78 1.95
C GLY A 98 -29.65 -2.13 1.25
N THR A 99 -28.63 -2.58 0.51
CA THR A 99 -28.62 -3.84 -0.23
C THR A 99 -27.28 -4.56 -0.10
N VAL A 100 -27.27 -5.87 -0.40
CA VAL A 100 -26.03 -6.65 -0.41
C VAL A 100 -25.07 -6.18 -1.52
N ASN A 101 -25.56 -5.70 -2.67
CA ASN A 101 -24.73 -5.16 -3.73
C ASN A 101 -24.03 -3.88 -3.28
N GLU A 102 -24.74 -2.98 -2.60
CA GLU A 102 -24.15 -1.78 -1.99
C GLU A 102 -23.09 -2.14 -0.95
N ALA A 103 -23.36 -3.12 -0.08
CA ALA A 103 -22.42 -3.61 0.92
C ALA A 103 -21.13 -4.18 0.28
N VAL A 104 -21.26 -4.94 -0.82
CA VAL A 104 -20.08 -5.43 -1.58
C VAL A 104 -19.36 -4.27 -2.27
N CYS A 105 -20.08 -3.25 -2.79
CA CYS A 105 -19.47 -2.03 -3.32
C CYS A 105 -18.65 -1.27 -2.25
N ASN A 106 -19.12 -1.24 -0.99
CA ASN A 106 -18.34 -0.67 0.10
C ASN A 106 -16.99 -1.39 0.23
N VAL A 107 -16.97 -2.73 0.20
CA VAL A 107 -15.71 -3.50 0.22
C VAL A 107 -14.84 -3.20 -1.01
N PHE A 108 -15.43 -3.05 -2.20
CA PHE A 108 -14.71 -2.69 -3.43
C PHE A 108 -13.98 -1.36 -3.34
N ARG A 109 -14.45 -0.44 -2.48
CA ARG A 109 -13.73 0.82 -2.20
C ARG A 109 -12.30 0.60 -1.75
N CYS A 110 -12.03 -0.47 -0.98
CA CYS A 110 -10.65 -0.84 -0.61
C CYS A 110 -9.76 -1.07 -1.84
N TRP A 111 -10.32 -1.59 -2.92
CA TRP A 111 -9.54 -2.05 -4.08
C TRP A 111 -9.37 -1.00 -5.18
N VAL A 112 -10.08 0.13 -5.03
CA VAL A 112 -9.95 1.28 -5.94
C VAL A 112 -9.38 2.52 -5.25
N ASN A 113 -9.24 2.53 -3.93
CA ASN A 113 -8.75 3.67 -3.16
C ASN A 113 -7.44 3.33 -2.45
N PRO A 114 -6.27 3.78 -2.98
CA PRO A 114 -4.96 3.50 -2.40
C PRO A 114 -4.74 4.15 -1.02
N ALA A 115 -5.57 5.13 -0.62
CA ALA A 115 -5.47 5.78 0.68
C ALA A 115 -5.94 4.87 1.83
N ILE A 116 -6.83 3.89 1.55
CA ILE A 116 -7.38 3.01 2.59
C ILE A 116 -6.90 1.57 2.49
N PHE A 117 -6.34 1.17 1.35
CA PHE A 117 -5.80 -0.19 1.16
C PHE A 117 -4.63 -0.17 0.17
N SER A 118 -3.54 -0.85 0.50
CA SER A 118 -2.38 -1.00 -0.36
C SER A 118 -2.22 -2.44 -0.84
N PRO A 119 -2.60 -2.76 -2.10
CA PRO A 119 -2.39 -4.10 -2.68
C PRO A 119 -0.93 -4.54 -2.68
N ARG A 120 -0.02 -3.62 -3.02
CA ARG A 120 1.43 -3.90 -3.05
C ARG A 120 1.96 -4.27 -1.68
N LEU A 121 1.56 -3.53 -0.64
CA LEU A 121 1.97 -3.83 0.73
C LEU A 121 1.38 -5.17 1.20
N ASP A 122 0.10 -5.47 0.88
CA ASP A 122 -0.52 -6.76 1.21
C ASP A 122 0.25 -7.92 0.58
N PHE A 123 0.63 -7.78 -0.69
CA PHE A 123 1.40 -8.79 -1.39
C PHE A 123 2.82 -8.94 -0.82
N ALA A 124 3.51 -7.85 -0.51
CA ALA A 124 4.84 -7.88 0.09
C ALA A 124 4.83 -8.58 1.46
N VAL A 125 3.79 -8.38 2.28
CA VAL A 125 3.62 -9.10 3.54
C VAL A 125 3.35 -10.59 3.31
N ARG A 126 2.59 -10.98 2.27
CA ARG A 126 2.38 -12.38 1.88
C ARG A 126 3.68 -13.07 1.46
N GLU A 127 4.53 -12.38 0.69
CA GLU A 127 5.86 -12.88 0.32
C GLU A 127 6.79 -13.01 1.56
N TRP A 128 6.76 -12.02 2.44
CA TRP A 128 7.51 -12.08 3.70
C TRP A 128 7.06 -13.25 4.58
N ALA A 129 5.76 -13.51 4.67
CA ALA A 129 5.17 -14.62 5.42
C ALA A 129 5.67 -16.00 4.98
N ARG A 130 6.14 -16.15 3.73
CA ARG A 130 6.73 -17.42 3.24
C ARG A 130 8.05 -17.77 3.93
N ARG A 131 8.73 -16.76 4.50
CA ARG A 131 10.07 -16.90 5.10
C ARG A 131 10.11 -16.58 6.60
N SER A 132 8.98 -16.18 7.19
CA SER A 132 8.87 -15.80 8.60
C SER A 132 7.63 -16.41 9.24
N ALA A 133 7.83 -17.32 10.20
CA ALA A 133 6.73 -17.96 10.91
C ALA A 133 5.86 -16.96 11.71
N ASN A 134 6.46 -15.90 12.25
CA ASN A 134 5.75 -14.87 13.00
C ASN A 134 4.84 -14.05 12.06
N VAL A 135 5.35 -13.65 10.90
CA VAL A 135 4.58 -12.93 9.89
C VAL A 135 3.49 -13.83 9.32
N ARG A 136 3.77 -15.13 9.13
CA ARG A 136 2.77 -16.11 8.71
C ARG A 136 1.61 -16.17 9.68
N LYS A 137 1.86 -16.25 10.98
CA LYS A 137 0.82 -16.23 12.02
C LYS A 137 -0.01 -14.94 12.00
N ALA A 138 0.64 -13.79 11.79
CA ALA A 138 -0.05 -12.50 11.67
C ALA A 138 -0.95 -12.47 10.42
N LEU A 139 -0.43 -12.90 9.28
CA LEU A 139 -1.19 -12.98 8.03
C LEU A 139 -2.39 -13.92 8.16
N ASP A 140 -2.21 -15.13 8.71
CA ASP A 140 -3.31 -16.10 8.90
C ASP A 140 -4.41 -15.55 9.82
N ARG A 141 -4.03 -14.75 10.83
CA ARG A 141 -4.99 -14.07 11.70
C ARG A 141 -5.75 -13.00 10.93
N SER A 142 -5.06 -12.16 10.16
CA SER A 142 -5.66 -11.10 9.34
C SER A 142 -6.59 -11.68 8.29
N ASP A 143 -6.19 -12.74 7.58
CA ASP A 143 -7.02 -13.41 6.58
C ASP A 143 -8.32 -14.00 7.20
N ARG A 144 -8.23 -14.55 8.42
CA ARG A 144 -9.43 -15.02 9.15
C ARG A 144 -10.35 -13.85 9.51
N VAL A 145 -9.81 -12.76 10.06
CA VAL A 145 -10.59 -11.58 10.45
C VAL A 145 -11.29 -10.96 9.25
N ARG A 146 -10.60 -10.81 8.14
CA ARG A 146 -11.17 -10.29 6.87
C ARG A 146 -12.27 -11.20 6.34
N THR A 147 -12.03 -12.52 6.30
CA THR A 147 -13.03 -13.48 5.82
C THR A 147 -14.26 -13.52 6.72
N GLU A 148 -14.09 -13.43 8.05
CA GLU A 148 -15.23 -13.40 8.97
C GLU A 148 -16.04 -12.11 8.85
N ALA A 149 -15.40 -10.96 8.66
CA ALA A 149 -16.09 -9.70 8.41
C ALA A 149 -16.93 -9.75 7.11
N LEU A 150 -16.37 -10.32 6.04
CA LEU A 150 -17.10 -10.52 4.78
C LEU A 150 -18.24 -11.53 4.93
N LYS A 151 -18.05 -12.60 5.69
CA LYS A 151 -19.12 -13.54 6.01
C LYS A 151 -20.26 -12.86 6.77
N SER A 152 -19.91 -12.05 7.79
CA SER A 152 -20.88 -11.27 8.56
C SER A 152 -21.67 -10.30 7.69
N LEU A 153 -21.03 -9.70 6.68
CA LEU A 153 -21.70 -8.88 5.66
C LEU A 153 -22.83 -9.69 5.00
N PHE A 154 -22.55 -10.88 4.44
CA PHE A 154 -23.57 -11.70 3.78
C PHE A 154 -24.66 -12.18 4.74
N LEU A 155 -24.30 -12.55 5.98
CA LEU A 155 -25.27 -12.96 6.99
C LEU A 155 -26.30 -11.84 7.29
N ARG A 156 -25.88 -10.57 7.35
CA ARG A 156 -26.77 -9.42 7.56
C ARG A 156 -27.86 -9.30 6.48
N PHE A 157 -27.58 -9.78 5.28
CA PHE A 157 -28.53 -9.77 4.16
C PHE A 157 -29.28 -11.10 3.96
N GLY A 158 -29.28 -11.98 4.99
CA GLY A 158 -30.11 -13.17 5.03
C GLY A 158 -29.53 -14.39 4.33
N TYR A 159 -28.26 -14.40 3.93
CA TYR A 159 -27.62 -15.59 3.38
C TYR A 159 -27.40 -16.63 4.49
N GLY A 160 -27.57 -17.91 4.18
CA GLY A 160 -27.27 -19.00 5.11
C GLY A 160 -25.80 -19.05 5.49
N GLY A 161 -25.48 -19.64 6.64
CA GLY A 161 -24.12 -19.61 7.21
C GLY A 161 -23.03 -20.17 6.29
N GLU A 162 -23.29 -21.28 5.60
CA GLU A 162 -22.36 -21.91 4.66
C GLU A 162 -22.27 -21.10 3.35
N ASP A 163 -23.40 -20.63 2.82
CA ASP A 163 -23.44 -19.80 1.61
C ASP A 163 -22.72 -18.47 1.85
N ALA A 164 -22.96 -17.82 2.98
CA ALA A 164 -22.26 -16.60 3.38
C ALA A 164 -20.74 -16.82 3.48
N LEU A 165 -20.30 -17.94 4.04
CA LEU A 165 -18.87 -18.27 4.11
C LEU A 165 -18.26 -18.49 2.72
N VAL A 166 -18.96 -19.23 1.84
CA VAL A 166 -18.47 -19.49 0.48
C VAL A 166 -18.37 -18.18 -0.30
N ARG A 167 -19.38 -17.33 -0.26
CA ARG A 167 -19.38 -16.01 -0.93
C ARG A 167 -18.26 -15.11 -0.41
N ALA A 168 -18.06 -15.04 0.89
CA ALA A 168 -16.96 -14.30 1.50
C ALA A 168 -15.59 -14.78 0.99
N ARG A 169 -15.39 -16.10 0.91
CA ARG A 169 -14.16 -16.70 0.39
C ARG A 169 -13.97 -16.44 -1.10
N VAL A 170 -15.00 -16.60 -1.90
CA VAL A 170 -14.94 -16.33 -3.35
C VAL A 170 -14.58 -14.88 -3.59
N LEU A 171 -15.24 -13.94 -2.92
CA LEU A 171 -14.94 -12.50 -3.00
C LEU A 171 -13.49 -12.20 -2.60
N TYR A 172 -13.06 -12.72 -1.46
CA TYR A 172 -11.74 -12.42 -0.91
C TYR A 172 -10.61 -13.10 -1.68
N TYR A 173 -10.72 -14.39 -1.98
CA TYR A 173 -9.66 -15.15 -2.65
C TYR A 173 -9.54 -14.78 -4.12
N MET A 174 -10.66 -14.43 -4.79
CA MET A 174 -10.60 -13.86 -6.14
C MET A 174 -9.77 -12.59 -6.17
N GLN A 175 -9.98 -11.70 -5.21
CA GLN A 175 -9.21 -10.45 -5.16
C GLN A 175 -7.71 -10.69 -4.88
N ILE A 176 -7.37 -11.64 -4.01
CA ILE A 176 -5.96 -12.04 -3.80
C ILE A 176 -5.38 -12.63 -5.09
N GLY A 177 -6.13 -13.49 -5.79
CA GLY A 177 -5.73 -14.05 -7.08
C GLY A 177 -5.50 -12.96 -8.13
N TYR A 178 -6.36 -11.95 -8.17
CA TYR A 178 -6.22 -10.80 -9.07
C TYR A 178 -4.88 -10.07 -8.85
N TYR A 179 -4.50 -9.85 -7.59
CA TYR A 179 -3.22 -9.22 -7.26
C TYR A 179 -2.02 -10.16 -7.53
N ALA A 180 -2.17 -11.45 -7.24
CA ALA A 180 -1.10 -12.43 -7.47
C ALA A 180 -0.77 -12.63 -8.95
N LEU A 181 -1.75 -12.43 -9.83
CA LEU A 181 -1.58 -12.49 -11.29
C LEU A 181 -1.01 -11.19 -11.87
N ASP A 182 -0.85 -10.14 -11.07
CA ASP A 182 -0.39 -8.80 -11.51
C ASP A 182 -1.16 -8.28 -12.74
N LEU A 183 -2.47 -8.45 -12.72
CA LEU A 183 -3.33 -8.02 -13.84
C LEU A 183 -3.32 -6.49 -13.95
N ARG A 184 -2.87 -5.98 -15.09
CA ARG A 184 -2.73 -4.54 -15.38
C ARG A 184 -3.87 -4.05 -16.26
N GLU A 185 -5.09 -4.31 -15.82
CA GLU A 185 -6.29 -3.85 -16.54
C GLU A 185 -6.54 -2.37 -16.27
N PRO A 186 -6.94 -1.60 -17.31
CA PRO A 186 -7.44 -0.24 -17.12
C PRO A 186 -8.60 -0.20 -16.12
N ILE A 187 -8.65 0.85 -15.31
CA ILE A 187 -9.71 0.98 -14.29
C ILE A 187 -11.11 0.97 -14.92
N GLU A 188 -11.28 1.57 -16.09
CA GLU A 188 -12.55 1.59 -16.82
C GLU A 188 -13.01 0.17 -17.19
N ALA A 189 -12.11 -0.70 -17.64
CA ALA A 189 -12.43 -2.09 -17.97
C ALA A 189 -12.94 -2.83 -16.71
N ARG A 190 -12.28 -2.64 -15.58
CA ARG A 190 -12.71 -3.20 -14.28
C ARG A 190 -14.08 -2.67 -13.84
N LEU A 191 -14.29 -1.36 -13.96
CA LEU A 191 -15.57 -0.72 -13.60
C LEU A 191 -16.72 -1.19 -14.49
N ASN A 192 -16.47 -1.46 -15.77
CA ASN A 192 -17.47 -2.00 -16.68
C ASN A 192 -17.89 -3.43 -16.32
N LEU A 193 -17.01 -4.22 -15.70
CA LEU A 193 -17.31 -5.56 -15.22
C LEU A 193 -17.97 -5.59 -13.83
N THR A 194 -18.05 -4.47 -13.12
CA THR A 194 -18.62 -4.38 -11.77
C THR A 194 -20.01 -5.01 -11.65
N PRO A 195 -20.99 -4.77 -12.56
CA PRO A 195 -22.32 -5.38 -12.45
C PRO A 195 -22.27 -6.92 -12.51
N HIS A 196 -21.37 -7.45 -13.32
CA HIS A 196 -21.21 -8.91 -13.48
C HIS A 196 -20.55 -9.53 -12.24
N TYR A 197 -19.55 -8.88 -11.66
CA TYR A 197 -18.93 -9.31 -10.42
C TYR A 197 -19.92 -9.26 -9.25
N LEU A 198 -20.70 -8.18 -9.11
CA LEU A 198 -21.73 -8.07 -8.07
C LEU A 198 -22.72 -9.23 -8.17
N LYS A 199 -23.25 -9.50 -9.36
CA LYS A 199 -24.17 -10.64 -9.59
C LYS A 199 -23.50 -11.98 -9.27
N ALA A 200 -22.23 -12.17 -9.64
CA ALA A 200 -21.50 -13.40 -9.36
C ALA A 200 -21.29 -13.63 -7.85
N PHE A 201 -21.00 -12.56 -7.07
CA PHE A 201 -20.77 -12.67 -5.63
C PHE A 201 -22.05 -12.75 -4.83
N THR A 202 -23.07 -11.99 -5.19
CA THR A 202 -24.30 -11.86 -4.42
C THR A 202 -25.41 -12.78 -4.93
N GLY A 203 -25.37 -13.20 -6.19
CA GLY A 203 -26.48 -13.90 -6.86
C GLY A 203 -27.58 -12.95 -7.34
N LEU A 204 -27.49 -11.65 -7.02
CA LEU A 204 -28.50 -10.62 -7.36
C LEU A 204 -27.93 -9.63 -8.36
N ALA A 205 -28.69 -9.27 -9.37
CA ALA A 205 -28.33 -8.19 -10.27
C ALA A 205 -28.35 -6.83 -9.52
N PRO A 206 -27.30 -6.02 -9.63
CA PRO A 206 -27.34 -4.67 -9.06
C PRO A 206 -28.26 -3.76 -9.86
N SER A 207 -28.80 -2.73 -9.21
CA SER A 207 -29.45 -1.59 -9.87
C SER A 207 -28.40 -0.68 -10.55
N GLU A 208 -28.85 0.11 -11.52
CA GLU A 208 -27.99 1.14 -12.15
C GLU A 208 -27.47 2.14 -11.11
N ALA A 209 -28.31 2.54 -10.16
CA ALA A 209 -27.95 3.50 -9.12
C ALA A 209 -26.79 2.98 -8.22
N GLU A 210 -26.78 1.70 -7.85
CA GLU A 210 -25.69 1.08 -7.07
C GLU A 210 -24.37 1.09 -7.85
N VAL A 211 -24.43 0.74 -9.13
CA VAL A 211 -23.24 0.73 -10.01
C VAL A 211 -22.71 2.14 -10.22
N ASP A 212 -23.58 3.10 -10.47
CA ASP A 212 -23.20 4.50 -10.72
C ASP A 212 -22.64 5.17 -9.45
N ALA A 213 -23.20 4.86 -8.29
CA ALA A 213 -22.66 5.33 -7.01
C ALA A 213 -21.22 4.81 -6.78
N PHE A 214 -20.96 3.54 -7.07
CA PHE A 214 -19.63 2.98 -6.98
C PHE A 214 -18.66 3.56 -8.03
N ARG A 215 -19.09 3.72 -9.29
CA ARG A 215 -18.32 4.38 -10.34
C ARG A 215 -17.92 5.81 -9.96
N ALA A 216 -18.89 6.57 -9.43
CA ALA A 216 -18.64 7.93 -8.95
C ALA A 216 -17.62 7.96 -7.79
N TYR A 217 -17.68 6.99 -6.88
CA TYR A 217 -16.65 6.83 -5.84
C TYR A 217 -15.27 6.53 -6.45
N ALA A 218 -15.18 5.55 -7.34
CA ALA A 218 -13.94 5.18 -7.99
C ALA A 218 -13.33 6.35 -8.78
N ALA A 219 -14.13 7.11 -9.51
CA ALA A 219 -13.66 8.28 -10.26
C ALA A 219 -13.01 9.36 -9.38
N ARG A 220 -13.45 9.48 -8.11
CA ARG A 220 -12.86 10.45 -7.16
C ARG A 220 -11.60 9.93 -6.45
N HIS A 221 -11.45 8.62 -6.31
CA HIS A 221 -10.42 8.02 -5.43
C HIS A 221 -9.44 7.10 -6.14
N ALA A 222 -9.82 6.54 -7.31
CA ALA A 222 -8.91 5.73 -8.10
C ALA A 222 -7.87 6.64 -8.75
N HIS A 223 -6.87 7.04 -7.96
CA HIS A 223 -5.65 7.54 -8.55
C HIS A 223 -5.00 6.35 -9.25
N VAL A 224 -4.84 6.43 -10.57
CA VAL A 224 -4.00 5.51 -11.33
C VAL A 224 -2.57 5.76 -10.82
N PRO A 225 -1.97 4.88 -10.01
CA PRO A 225 -0.55 4.98 -9.79
C PRO A 225 0.06 4.73 -11.15
N ASP A 226 0.86 5.67 -11.63
CA ASP A 226 1.66 5.50 -12.83
C ASP A 226 2.60 4.31 -12.61
N PHE A 227 2.22 3.13 -13.12
CA PHE A 227 2.99 1.89 -13.04
C PHE A 227 4.22 1.93 -13.96
N GLY A 228 4.53 3.06 -14.58
CA GLY A 228 5.41 3.13 -15.72
C GLY A 228 6.52 4.16 -15.76
N SER A 229 6.70 5.05 -14.80
CA SER A 229 7.90 5.89 -14.81
C SER A 229 8.96 5.38 -13.83
N SER A 230 9.64 4.29 -14.20
CA SER A 230 11.02 4.08 -13.76
C SER A 230 11.83 5.27 -14.30
N ARG A 231 11.91 6.34 -13.53
CA ARG A 231 12.98 7.31 -13.71
C ARG A 231 14.27 6.55 -13.49
N ALA A 232 14.94 6.22 -14.60
CA ALA A 232 16.35 5.94 -14.60
C ALA A 232 17.01 7.09 -13.85
N LEU A 233 17.57 6.80 -12.70
CA LEU A 233 18.49 7.71 -12.02
C LEU A 233 19.77 7.75 -12.87
N PRO A 234 20.35 8.94 -13.07
CA PRO A 234 21.60 9.11 -13.78
C PRO A 234 22.76 8.44 -13.05
#